data_86e60947c5ea42a73dd4f709a342bc94
#
_entry.id   86e60947c5ea42a73dd4f709a342bc94
#
_cell.length_a   1.000
_cell.length_b   1.000
_cell.length_c   1.000
_cell.angle_alpha   90.00
_cell.angle_beta   90.00
_cell.angle_gamma   90.00
#
_symmetry.space_group_name_H-M   'P 1'
#
loop_
_entity.id
_entity.type
_entity.pdbx_description
1 polymer ?
#
loop_
_entity_poly.entity_id
_entity_poly.type
_entity_poly.pdbx_seq_one_letter_code
_entity_poly.pdbx_strand_id
1 'polypeptide(L)'
;MKRYRGWAVLLIVAVSGCASHMGSSESAGLRSPSDAAAIRAVFDMTTAGWNRGELPVYLSAYTESATAMGRNGPERGVNAIGDQMRAGYWKTGRPAQQLHYEHLEIRPLGPDNALATGQYVLTGGGLPNRTGWFTTIWTRTPAGWRMIHDHSS
;
A
#
# COMPACT_ATOMS: atom_id res chain seq x y z
N MET A 1 48.55 53.98 -57.28
CA MET A 1 48.04 54.00 -55.91
C MET A 1 46.69 53.23 -55.90
N LYS A 2 46.67 51.98 -55.55
CA LYS A 2 45.44 51.13 -55.44
C LYS A 2 45.34 50.60 -54.02
N ARG A 3 44.32 51.01 -53.28
CA ARG A 3 44.05 50.61 -51.90
C ARG A 3 43.22 49.36 -51.92
N TYR A 4 43.68 48.21 -51.45
CA TYR A 4 42.92 47.02 -51.23
C TYR A 4 42.29 47.07 -49.84
N ARG A 5 40.96 47.03 -49.78
CA ARG A 5 40.17 46.88 -48.57
C ARG A 5 39.96 45.38 -48.35
N GLY A 6 40.64 44.84 -47.33
CA GLY A 6 40.43 43.46 -46.91
C GLY A 6 39.11 43.31 -46.14
N TRP A 7 38.31 42.34 -46.56
CA TRP A 7 37.12 41.94 -45.87
C TRP A 7 37.52 40.73 -44.99
N ALA A 8 37.38 40.90 -43.67
CA ALA A 8 37.52 39.82 -42.71
C ALA A 8 36.19 39.03 -42.69
N VAL A 9 36.24 37.79 -43.12
CA VAL A 9 35.10 36.87 -42.95
C VAL A 9 35.20 36.26 -41.57
N LEU A 10 34.21 36.57 -40.72
CA LEU A 10 34.06 36.00 -39.38
C LEU A 10 33.35 34.68 -39.51
N LEU A 11 34.05 33.55 -39.34
CA LEU A 11 33.48 32.22 -39.28
C LEU A 11 32.88 31.99 -37.86
N ILE A 12 31.56 32.03 -37.75
CA ILE A 12 30.86 31.65 -36.51
C ILE A 12 30.72 30.10 -36.56
N VAL A 13 31.50 29.42 -35.73
CA VAL A 13 31.35 28.00 -35.48
C VAL A 13 30.23 27.83 -34.46
N ALA A 14 29.03 27.40 -34.93
CA ALA A 14 27.94 27.00 -34.05
C ALA A 14 28.28 25.64 -33.46
N VAL A 15 28.69 25.59 -32.20
CA VAL A 15 28.80 24.32 -31.44
C VAL A 15 27.40 23.91 -31.01
N SER A 16 26.79 22.99 -31.75
CA SER A 16 25.55 22.30 -31.33
C SER A 16 25.89 21.38 -30.17
N GLY A 17 25.70 21.86 -28.94
CA GLY A 17 25.76 21.05 -27.76
C GLY A 17 24.53 20.11 -27.72
N CYS A 18 24.73 18.81 -28.00
CA CYS A 18 23.77 17.79 -27.63
C CYS A 18 23.66 17.75 -26.11
N ALA A 19 22.65 18.41 -25.57
CA ALA A 19 22.21 18.19 -24.18
C ALA A 19 21.63 16.79 -24.12
N SER A 20 22.44 15.80 -23.71
CA SER A 20 21.97 14.50 -23.29
C SER A 20 21.06 14.72 -22.10
N HIS A 21 19.74 14.62 -22.31
CA HIS A 21 18.78 14.46 -21.24
C HIS A 21 19.07 13.09 -20.60
N MET A 22 19.89 13.11 -19.55
CA MET A 22 19.89 12.03 -18.57
C MET A 22 18.53 12.07 -17.92
N GLY A 23 17.59 11.30 -18.49
CA GLY A 23 16.36 10.96 -17.83
C GLY A 23 16.72 10.28 -16.52
N SER A 24 16.58 11.00 -15.42
CA SER A 24 16.55 10.39 -14.10
C SER A 24 15.44 9.35 -14.16
N SER A 25 15.80 8.07 -14.17
CA SER A 25 14.87 7.00 -13.88
C SER A 25 14.48 7.19 -12.41
N GLU A 26 13.47 8.02 -12.22
CA GLU A 26 12.78 8.13 -10.94
C GLU A 26 12.30 6.73 -10.62
N SER A 27 12.93 6.12 -9.63
CA SER A 27 12.53 4.83 -9.09
C SER A 27 11.03 4.92 -8.81
N ALA A 28 10.24 4.02 -9.43
CA ALA A 28 8.80 3.91 -9.25
C ALA A 28 8.50 3.43 -7.82
N GLY A 29 8.82 4.27 -6.85
CA GLY A 29 8.49 4.14 -5.45
C GLY A 29 7.07 4.63 -5.16
N LEU A 30 6.60 4.45 -3.94
CA LEU A 30 5.41 5.15 -3.46
C LEU A 30 5.56 6.63 -3.82
N ARG A 31 4.55 7.23 -4.47
CA ARG A 31 4.62 8.60 -5.02
C ARG A 31 4.97 9.66 -3.98
N SER A 32 4.82 9.30 -2.70
CA SER A 32 5.28 10.14 -1.59
C SER A 32 5.30 9.36 -0.27
N PRO A 33 6.01 9.84 0.77
CA PRO A 33 5.84 9.35 2.13
C PRO A 33 4.39 9.36 2.60
N SER A 34 3.51 10.18 1.99
CA SER A 34 2.08 10.22 2.26
C SER A 34 1.34 8.93 1.90
N ASP A 35 1.83 8.13 0.94
CA ASP A 35 1.19 6.86 0.56
C ASP A 35 1.32 5.81 1.67
N ALA A 36 2.50 5.66 2.25
CA ALA A 36 2.70 4.79 3.39
C ALA A 36 1.90 5.27 4.60
N ALA A 37 1.84 6.59 4.85
CA ALA A 37 1.02 7.16 5.90
C ALA A 37 -0.47 6.93 5.66
N ALA A 38 -0.94 7.04 4.41
CA ALA A 38 -2.33 6.78 4.06
C ALA A 38 -2.72 5.31 4.29
N ILE A 39 -1.84 4.35 3.93
CA ILE A 39 -2.08 2.93 4.21
C ILE A 39 -2.07 2.66 5.72
N ARG A 40 -1.15 3.26 6.49
CA ARG A 40 -1.14 3.15 7.97
C ARG A 40 -2.44 3.66 8.57
N ALA A 41 -2.96 4.78 8.10
CA ALA A 41 -4.24 5.32 8.56
C ALA A 41 -5.41 4.35 8.31
N VAL A 42 -5.39 3.57 7.22
CA VAL A 42 -6.38 2.50 7.00
C VAL A 42 -6.21 1.37 8.01
N PHE A 43 -4.98 0.94 8.32
CA PHE A 43 -4.73 -0.03 9.39
C PHE A 43 -5.26 0.47 10.74
N ASP A 44 -4.99 1.73 11.11
CA ASP A 44 -5.45 2.32 12.38
C ASP A 44 -6.98 2.38 12.46
N MET A 45 -7.63 2.81 11.37
CA MET A 45 -9.09 2.87 11.29
C MET A 45 -9.73 1.48 11.43
N THR A 46 -9.20 0.49 10.74
CA THR A 46 -9.76 -0.88 10.75
C THR A 46 -9.46 -1.59 12.06
N THR A 47 -8.29 -1.35 12.68
CA THR A 47 -7.97 -1.81 14.03
C THR A 47 -8.97 -1.24 15.05
N ALA A 48 -9.25 0.06 14.97
CA ALA A 48 -10.26 0.68 15.82
C ALA A 48 -11.65 0.08 15.59
N GLY A 49 -12.02 -0.23 14.34
CA GLY A 49 -13.26 -0.93 13.99
C GLY A 49 -13.33 -2.32 14.60
N TRP A 50 -12.27 -3.11 14.50
CA TRP A 50 -12.17 -4.41 15.17
C TRP A 50 -12.40 -4.28 16.68
N ASN A 51 -11.69 -3.37 17.30
CA ASN A 51 -11.71 -3.19 18.75
C ASN A 51 -13.06 -2.70 19.28
N ARG A 52 -13.86 -2.03 18.46
CA ARG A 52 -15.25 -1.66 18.75
C ARG A 52 -16.27 -2.72 18.37
N GLY A 53 -15.86 -3.78 17.63
CA GLY A 53 -16.75 -4.82 17.12
C GLY A 53 -17.48 -4.45 15.83
N GLU A 54 -17.01 -3.43 15.14
CA GLU A 54 -17.60 -2.89 13.91
C GLU A 54 -17.05 -3.60 12.67
N LEU A 55 -17.55 -4.80 12.39
CA LEU A 55 -17.10 -5.60 11.25
C LEU A 55 -17.13 -4.85 9.90
N PRO A 56 -18.17 -4.04 9.58
CA PRO A 56 -18.15 -3.28 8.33
C PRO A 56 -16.98 -2.30 8.22
N VAL A 57 -16.57 -1.66 9.35
CA VAL A 57 -15.41 -0.78 9.38
C VAL A 57 -14.12 -1.59 9.16
N TYR A 58 -13.99 -2.75 9.80
CA TYR A 58 -12.85 -3.63 9.57
C TYR A 58 -12.74 -4.06 8.10
N LEU A 59 -13.86 -4.45 7.49
CA LEU A 59 -13.91 -4.89 6.09
C LEU A 59 -13.74 -3.75 5.08
N SER A 60 -13.88 -2.49 5.48
CA SER A 60 -13.73 -1.34 4.57
C SER A 60 -12.33 -1.16 4.01
N ALA A 61 -11.30 -1.83 4.59
CA ALA A 61 -9.98 -1.87 3.99
C ALA A 61 -9.94 -2.65 2.67
N TYR A 62 -10.83 -3.60 2.46
CA TYR A 62 -10.81 -4.50 1.30
C TYR A 62 -11.51 -3.89 0.10
N THR A 63 -11.05 -4.25 -1.11
CA THR A 63 -11.86 -4.09 -2.32
C THR A 63 -12.97 -5.15 -2.36
N GLU A 64 -14.02 -4.92 -3.16
CA GLU A 64 -15.09 -5.91 -3.34
C GLU A 64 -14.58 -7.27 -3.83
N SER A 65 -13.56 -7.27 -4.71
CA SER A 65 -12.95 -8.45 -5.30
C SER A 65 -11.73 -8.98 -4.55
N ALA A 66 -11.43 -8.45 -3.36
CA ALA A 66 -10.26 -8.87 -2.59
C ALA A 66 -10.25 -10.38 -2.32
N THR A 67 -9.06 -10.91 -2.08
CA THR A 67 -8.88 -12.30 -1.67
C THR A 67 -8.19 -12.36 -0.31
N ALA A 68 -8.52 -13.37 0.49
CA ALA A 68 -7.80 -13.69 1.71
C ALA A 68 -7.45 -15.18 1.74
N MET A 69 -6.26 -15.52 2.22
CA MET A 69 -5.90 -16.93 2.41
C MET A 69 -6.50 -17.46 3.71
N GLY A 70 -7.49 -18.31 3.55
CA GLY A 70 -8.06 -19.05 4.66
C GLY A 70 -7.41 -20.43 4.82
N ARG A 71 -7.76 -21.13 5.89
CA ARG A 71 -7.26 -22.49 6.18
C ARG A 71 -7.53 -23.48 5.05
N ASN A 72 -8.66 -23.34 4.36
CA ASN A 72 -9.13 -24.26 3.33
C ASN A 72 -8.86 -23.75 1.91
N GLY A 73 -8.09 -22.70 1.76
CA GLY A 73 -7.78 -22.05 0.49
C GLY A 73 -8.21 -20.58 0.46
N PRO A 74 -8.18 -19.94 -0.72
CA PRO A 74 -8.49 -18.54 -0.84
C PRO A 74 -10.00 -18.27 -0.74
N GLU A 75 -10.38 -17.39 0.18
CA GLU A 75 -11.67 -16.71 0.20
C GLU A 75 -11.67 -15.62 -0.87
N ARG A 76 -12.74 -15.52 -1.65
CA ARG A 76 -12.84 -14.58 -2.78
C ARG A 76 -14.01 -13.63 -2.63
N GLY A 77 -13.68 -12.34 -2.64
CA GLY A 77 -14.64 -11.25 -2.43
C GLY A 77 -14.83 -10.90 -0.95
N VAL A 78 -15.08 -9.63 -0.69
CA VAL A 78 -15.22 -9.08 0.67
C VAL A 78 -16.34 -9.75 1.47
N ASN A 79 -17.40 -10.25 0.81
CA ASN A 79 -18.49 -10.96 1.48
C ASN A 79 -18.03 -12.30 2.05
N ALA A 80 -17.29 -13.10 1.27
CA ALA A 80 -16.74 -14.37 1.76
C ALA A 80 -15.74 -14.17 2.89
N ILE A 81 -14.87 -13.14 2.76
CA ILE A 81 -13.95 -12.71 3.83
C ILE A 81 -14.76 -12.33 5.09
N GLY A 82 -15.82 -11.57 4.93
CA GLY A 82 -16.71 -11.17 6.03
C GLY A 82 -17.38 -12.36 6.72
N ASP A 83 -17.82 -13.35 5.97
CA ASP A 83 -18.42 -14.58 6.53
C ASP A 83 -17.38 -15.39 7.32
N GLN A 84 -16.14 -15.49 6.81
CA GLN A 84 -15.04 -16.11 7.55
C GLN A 84 -14.73 -15.35 8.85
N MET A 85 -14.70 -14.01 8.80
CA MET A 85 -14.50 -13.18 10.00
C MET A 85 -15.64 -13.36 11.02
N ARG A 86 -16.89 -13.40 10.56
CA ARG A 86 -18.04 -13.67 11.45
C ARG A 86 -17.91 -15.02 12.12
N ALA A 87 -17.61 -16.07 11.37
CA ALA A 87 -17.45 -17.43 11.87
C ALA A 87 -16.23 -17.58 12.80
N GLY A 88 -15.16 -16.82 12.58
CA GLY A 88 -13.94 -16.88 13.37
C GLY A 88 -14.00 -16.03 14.64
N TYR A 89 -14.33 -14.75 14.51
CA TYR A 89 -14.11 -13.75 15.54
C TYR A 89 -15.37 -13.03 16.02
N TRP A 90 -16.44 -12.94 15.21
CA TRP A 90 -17.68 -12.22 15.53
C TRP A 90 -18.84 -13.14 15.98
N LYS A 91 -18.55 -14.33 16.49
CA LYS A 91 -19.59 -15.32 16.91
C LYS A 91 -20.57 -14.75 17.95
N THR A 92 -20.12 -13.84 18.78
CA THR A 92 -20.92 -13.20 19.84
C THR A 92 -21.23 -11.73 19.54
N GLY A 93 -21.15 -11.33 18.25
CA GLY A 93 -21.43 -9.99 17.80
C GLY A 93 -20.19 -9.04 17.82
N ARG A 94 -19.09 -9.45 18.44
CA ARG A 94 -17.81 -8.72 18.45
C ARG A 94 -16.66 -9.67 18.75
N PRO A 95 -15.42 -9.29 18.38
CA PRO A 95 -14.23 -10.03 18.79
C PRO A 95 -14.04 -10.00 20.31
N ALA A 96 -13.64 -11.14 20.88
CA ALA A 96 -13.31 -11.24 22.31
C ALA A 96 -11.99 -10.53 22.62
N GLN A 97 -11.04 -10.53 21.68
CA GLN A 97 -9.70 -9.98 21.87
C GLN A 97 -9.54 -8.66 21.11
N GLN A 98 -8.71 -7.78 21.67
CA GLN A 98 -8.29 -6.54 21.03
C GLN A 98 -7.18 -6.84 20.03
N LEU A 99 -7.21 -6.17 18.89
CA LEU A 99 -6.20 -6.24 17.83
C LEU A 99 -5.26 -5.03 17.92
N HIS A 100 -3.98 -5.26 17.71
CA HIS A 100 -3.02 -4.24 17.30
C HIS A 100 -1.97 -4.86 16.36
N TYR A 101 -1.24 -4.00 15.66
CA TYR A 101 -0.20 -4.42 14.73
C TYR A 101 1.17 -3.97 15.22
N GLU A 102 2.17 -4.84 15.03
CA GLU A 102 3.57 -4.58 15.32
C GLU A 102 4.40 -4.79 14.07
N HIS A 103 5.60 -4.22 14.02
CA HIS A 103 6.56 -4.38 12.92
C HIS A 103 5.97 -4.08 11.53
N LEU A 104 5.04 -3.12 11.45
CA LEU A 104 4.37 -2.78 10.18
C LEU A 104 5.35 -2.08 9.24
N GLU A 105 5.67 -2.76 8.15
CA GLU A 105 6.46 -2.24 7.04
C GLU A 105 5.59 -2.09 5.80
N ILE A 106 5.76 -0.99 5.07
CA ILE A 106 5.02 -0.71 3.83
C ILE A 106 6.04 -0.33 2.77
N ARG A 107 6.06 -1.06 1.67
CA ARG A 107 6.94 -0.81 0.54
C ARG A 107 6.18 -0.77 -0.79
N PRO A 108 6.62 0.05 -1.76
CA PRO A 108 5.99 0.11 -3.06
C PRO A 108 6.18 -1.19 -3.86
N LEU A 109 5.17 -1.53 -4.67
CA LEU A 109 5.26 -2.50 -5.76
C LEU A 109 5.04 -1.83 -7.13
N GLY A 110 5.11 -0.51 -7.18
CA GLY A 110 4.84 0.32 -8.34
C GLY A 110 4.10 1.59 -7.93
N PRO A 111 3.66 2.42 -8.89
CA PRO A 111 3.05 3.72 -8.59
C PRO A 111 1.70 3.63 -7.86
N ASP A 112 0.96 2.56 -8.08
CA ASP A 112 -0.40 2.41 -7.57
C ASP A 112 -0.61 1.15 -6.74
N ASN A 113 0.49 0.44 -6.40
CA ASN A 113 0.43 -0.77 -5.58
C ASN A 113 1.49 -0.75 -4.48
N ALA A 114 1.19 -1.39 -3.36
CA ALA A 114 2.09 -1.54 -2.23
C ALA A 114 1.95 -2.91 -1.59
N LEU A 115 3.02 -3.36 -0.97
CA LEU A 115 3.05 -4.48 -0.05
C LEU A 115 3.11 -3.93 1.36
N ALA A 116 2.30 -4.47 2.26
CA ALA A 116 2.50 -4.29 3.69
C ALA A 116 2.72 -5.66 4.36
N THR A 117 3.69 -5.69 5.25
CA THR A 117 3.98 -6.86 6.11
C THR A 117 4.01 -6.41 7.56
N GLY A 118 3.74 -7.31 8.48
CA GLY A 118 3.77 -7.01 9.90
C GLY A 118 3.33 -8.20 10.72
N GLN A 119 3.16 -7.95 12.01
CA GLN A 119 2.65 -8.93 12.95
C GLN A 119 1.31 -8.44 13.51
N TYR A 120 0.28 -9.28 13.49
CA TYR A 120 -0.93 -9.03 14.25
C TYR A 120 -0.77 -9.59 15.66
N VAL A 121 -1.33 -8.89 16.62
CA VAL A 121 -1.36 -9.29 18.03
C VAL A 121 -2.77 -9.17 18.57
N LEU A 122 -3.31 -10.28 19.06
CA LEU A 122 -4.62 -10.35 19.70
C LEU A 122 -4.42 -10.59 21.19
N THR A 123 -4.99 -9.69 22.02
CA THR A 123 -4.83 -9.71 23.48
C THR A 123 -6.17 -9.52 24.20
N GLY A 124 -6.23 -9.93 25.46
CA GLY A 124 -7.42 -9.72 26.31
C GLY A 124 -8.51 -10.76 26.12
N GLY A 125 -9.74 -10.43 26.55
CA GLY A 125 -10.89 -11.31 26.45
C GLY A 125 -10.83 -12.58 27.31
N GLY A 126 -9.91 -12.68 28.25
CA GLY A 126 -9.69 -13.90 29.03
C GLY A 126 -9.11 -15.08 28.25
N LEU A 127 -8.58 -14.82 27.04
CA LEU A 127 -7.99 -15.82 26.15
C LEU A 127 -6.46 -15.66 26.12
N PRO A 128 -5.72 -16.74 25.82
CA PRO A 128 -4.28 -16.62 25.53
C PRO A 128 -4.01 -15.64 24.39
N ASN A 129 -2.95 -14.84 24.54
CA ASN A 129 -2.51 -13.96 23.47
C ASN A 129 -2.18 -14.76 22.21
N ARG A 130 -2.54 -14.21 21.05
CA ARG A 130 -2.21 -14.81 19.74
C ARG A 130 -1.48 -13.80 18.89
N THR A 131 -0.44 -14.25 18.25
CA THR A 131 0.30 -13.45 17.27
C THR A 131 0.48 -14.25 16.00
N GLY A 132 0.68 -13.57 14.90
CA GLY A 132 1.06 -14.17 13.64
C GLY A 132 1.51 -13.11 12.65
N TRP A 133 2.18 -13.54 11.62
CA TRP A 133 2.67 -12.65 10.58
C TRP A 133 1.63 -12.50 9.47
N PHE A 134 1.63 -11.35 8.83
CA PHE A 134 0.76 -11.11 7.69
C PHE A 134 1.53 -10.50 6.51
N THR A 135 0.97 -10.71 5.34
CA THR A 135 1.37 -10.06 4.10
C THR A 135 0.10 -9.60 3.38
N THR A 136 0.03 -8.32 3.06
CA THR A 136 -1.12 -7.74 2.37
C THR A 136 -0.67 -6.95 1.16
N ILE A 137 -1.46 -7.01 0.09
CA ILE A 137 -1.24 -6.24 -1.14
C ILE A 137 -2.32 -5.17 -1.25
N TRP A 138 -1.88 -3.96 -1.51
CA TRP A 138 -2.69 -2.76 -1.56
C TRP A 138 -2.71 -2.17 -2.95
N THR A 139 -3.82 -1.58 -3.34
CA THR A 139 -3.96 -0.81 -4.57
C THR A 139 -4.58 0.55 -4.29
N ARG A 140 -4.21 1.53 -5.12
CA ARG A 140 -4.82 2.85 -5.08
C ARG A 140 -6.15 2.80 -5.81
N THR A 141 -7.19 3.32 -5.19
CA THR A 141 -8.53 3.49 -5.77
C THR A 141 -8.97 4.96 -5.70
N PRO A 142 -10.04 5.38 -6.37
CA PRO A 142 -10.59 6.71 -6.18
C PRO A 142 -11.00 7.02 -4.74
N ALA A 143 -11.33 6.00 -3.95
CA ALA A 143 -11.67 6.11 -2.53
C ALA A 143 -10.46 5.96 -1.57
N GLY A 144 -9.22 6.04 -2.10
CA GLY A 144 -7.97 5.85 -1.35
C GLY A 144 -7.40 4.44 -1.46
N TRP A 145 -6.44 4.12 -0.62
CA TRP A 145 -5.80 2.82 -0.61
C TRP A 145 -6.74 1.72 -0.10
N ARG A 146 -6.76 0.58 -0.81
CA ARG A 146 -7.57 -0.60 -0.47
C ARG A 146 -6.75 -1.88 -0.62
N MET A 147 -7.03 -2.85 0.22
CA MET A 147 -6.41 -4.17 0.23
C MET A 147 -7.06 -5.05 -0.85
N ILE A 148 -6.24 -5.67 -1.69
CA ILE A 148 -6.68 -6.62 -2.73
C ILE A 148 -6.32 -8.06 -2.39
N HIS A 149 -5.38 -8.25 -1.46
CA HIS A 149 -5.01 -9.57 -0.97
C HIS A 149 -4.54 -9.52 0.47
N ASP A 150 -4.89 -10.54 1.25
CA ASP A 150 -4.46 -10.76 2.63
C ASP A 150 -4.04 -12.21 2.83
N HIS A 151 -2.90 -12.39 3.46
CA HIS A 151 -2.46 -13.69 3.98
C HIS A 151 -1.92 -13.50 5.39
N SER A 152 -2.54 -14.17 6.35
CA SER A 152 -2.15 -14.16 7.75
C SER A 152 -1.94 -15.60 8.25
N SER A 153 -0.88 -15.84 9.01
CA SER A 153 -0.48 -17.16 9.52
C SER A 153 -0.23 -17.14 11.03
#